data_6ef6cad9f0c644933a2ed35e395d4a93
#
_entry.id   6ef6cad9f0c644933a2ed35e395d4a93
#
_cell.length_a   1.000
_cell.length_b   1.000
_cell.length_c   1.000
_cell.angle_alpha   90.00
_cell.angle_beta   90.00
_cell.angle_gamma   90.00
#
_symmetry.space_group_name_H-M   'P 1'
#
loop_
_entity.id
_entity.type
_entity.pdbx_description
1 polymer ?
#
loop_
_entity_poly.entity_id
_entity_poly.type
_entity_poly.pdbx_seq_one_letter_code
_entity_poly.pdbx_strand_id
1 'polypeptide(L)'
;MRRTRKMKAHNALILNIILLTSLLLIYGCGTTGKNFGESLYKNIVTGTTTQKEIHTMFGSPFKKGVQNGYPVWTYEYNFYNSLGNDITKDMVIAFDHRGVVKSHQMMTNQPGAVDIRQ
;
A
#
# COMPACT_ATOMS: atom_id res chain seq x y z
N MET A 1 40.28 15.43 -41.17
CA MET A 1 39.98 14.07 -40.74
C MET A 1 39.86 13.88 -39.21
N ARG A 2 40.49 14.66 -38.35
CA ARG A 2 40.36 14.54 -36.88
C ARG A 2 38.99 15.03 -36.31
N ARG A 3 38.32 15.98 -36.97
CA ARG A 3 37.03 16.54 -36.46
C ARG A 3 35.84 15.53 -36.56
N THR A 4 35.79 14.73 -37.59
CA THR A 4 34.69 13.75 -37.78
C THR A 4 34.76 12.55 -36.87
N ARG A 5 35.99 12.14 -36.41
CA ARG A 5 36.16 11.08 -35.40
C ARG A 5 35.69 11.50 -34.01
N LYS A 6 35.94 12.76 -33.60
CA LYS A 6 35.48 13.30 -32.31
C LYS A 6 33.98 13.42 -32.23
N MET A 7 33.31 13.83 -33.33
CA MET A 7 31.83 13.92 -33.39
C MET A 7 31.18 12.53 -33.31
N LYS A 8 31.72 11.49 -33.94
CA LYS A 8 31.19 10.12 -33.83
C LYS A 8 31.32 9.53 -32.45
N ALA A 9 32.46 9.78 -31.75
CA ALA A 9 32.66 9.33 -30.37
C ALA A 9 31.74 10.05 -29.38
N HIS A 10 31.50 11.35 -29.60
CA HIS A 10 30.62 12.15 -28.73
C HIS A 10 29.14 11.70 -28.88
N ASN A 11 28.71 11.45 -30.08
CA ASN A 11 27.36 10.94 -30.35
C ASN A 11 27.16 9.51 -29.79
N ALA A 12 28.16 8.64 -29.90
CA ALA A 12 28.12 7.31 -29.29
C ALA A 12 28.05 7.37 -27.76
N LEU A 13 28.78 8.32 -27.13
CA LEU A 13 28.72 8.54 -25.69
C LEU A 13 27.34 9.02 -25.24
N ILE A 14 26.75 9.98 -25.95
CA ILE A 14 25.41 10.50 -25.67
C ILE A 14 24.37 9.38 -25.84
N LEU A 15 24.46 8.57 -26.89
CA LEU A 15 23.55 7.45 -27.14
C LEU A 15 23.64 6.39 -26.02
N ASN A 16 24.85 6.08 -25.51
CA ASN A 16 25.05 5.18 -24.39
C ASN A 16 24.46 5.74 -23.07
N ILE A 17 24.62 7.03 -22.82
CA ILE A 17 24.05 7.68 -21.63
C ILE A 17 22.51 7.64 -21.68
N ILE A 18 21.91 7.92 -22.85
CA ILE A 18 20.46 7.86 -23.04
C ILE A 18 19.96 6.41 -22.85
N LEU A 19 20.66 5.43 -23.38
CA LEU A 19 20.30 4.02 -23.24
C LEU A 19 20.40 3.57 -21.77
N LEU A 20 21.45 4.00 -21.05
CA LEU A 20 21.66 3.67 -19.64
C LEU A 20 20.61 4.35 -18.74
N THR A 21 20.25 5.60 -19.01
CA THR A 21 19.19 6.30 -18.25
C THR A 21 17.81 5.73 -18.55
N SER A 22 17.52 5.30 -19.78
CA SER A 22 16.25 4.66 -20.10
C SER A 22 16.08 3.29 -19.42
N LEU A 23 17.17 2.56 -19.22
CA LEU A 23 17.16 1.26 -18.53
C LEU A 23 16.88 1.40 -17.03
N LEU A 24 17.26 2.54 -16.41
CA LEU A 24 16.98 2.83 -15.00
C LEU A 24 15.52 3.20 -14.70
N LEU A 25 14.73 3.56 -15.72
CA LEU A 25 13.33 3.95 -15.59
C LEU A 25 12.35 2.76 -15.60
N ILE A 26 12.84 1.54 -15.83
CA ILE A 26 11.98 0.34 -16.01
C ILE A 26 11.66 -0.36 -14.66
N TYR A 27 12.37 -0.04 -13.59
CA TYR A 27 12.15 -0.66 -12.28
C TYR A 27 11.15 0.14 -11.44
N GLY A 28 9.86 0.06 -11.79
CA GLY A 28 8.78 0.66 -11.04
C GLY A 28 8.04 -0.38 -10.19
N CYS A 29 8.51 -0.66 -8.97
CA CYS A 29 7.67 -1.27 -7.93
C CYS A 29 7.16 -0.15 -7.04
N GLY A 30 5.83 0.04 -6.97
CA GLY A 30 5.20 1.02 -6.10
C GLY A 30 4.51 0.35 -4.92
N THR A 31 4.73 0.87 -3.71
CA THR A 31 4.02 0.44 -2.50
C THR A 31 3.33 1.65 -1.88
N THR A 32 2.05 1.50 -1.56
CA THR A 32 1.28 2.51 -0.83
C THR A 32 0.75 1.90 0.46
N GLY A 33 0.92 2.63 1.58
CA GLY A 33 0.51 2.17 2.89
C GLY A 33 1.45 1.16 3.53
N LYS A 34 1.07 0.68 4.71
CA LYS A 34 1.82 -0.31 5.48
C LYS A 34 1.14 -1.66 5.39
N ASN A 35 1.89 -2.69 5.03
CA ASN A 35 1.35 -4.05 5.02
C ASN A 35 0.91 -4.47 6.43
N PHE A 36 -0.28 -4.98 6.54
CA PHE A 36 -0.82 -5.54 7.77
C PHE A 36 -1.22 -7.01 7.56
N GLY A 37 -0.91 -7.83 8.57
CA GLY A 37 -1.18 -9.27 8.52
C GLY A 37 -2.64 -9.60 8.82
N GLU A 38 -3.19 -10.57 8.11
CA GLU A 38 -4.55 -11.09 8.36
C GLU A 38 -4.69 -11.69 9.77
N SER A 39 -3.60 -12.23 10.32
CA SER A 39 -3.57 -12.74 11.70
C SER A 39 -3.88 -11.66 12.73
N LEU A 40 -3.41 -10.42 12.50
CA LEU A 40 -3.73 -9.28 13.38
C LEU A 40 -5.18 -8.86 13.24
N TYR A 41 -5.74 -8.93 12.04
CA TYR A 41 -7.16 -8.63 11.81
C TYR A 41 -8.08 -9.52 12.64
N LYS A 42 -7.78 -10.81 12.76
CA LYS A 42 -8.55 -11.77 13.56
C LYS A 42 -8.54 -11.48 15.06
N ASN A 43 -7.61 -10.66 15.54
CA ASN A 43 -7.54 -10.26 16.95
C ASN A 43 -8.43 -9.06 17.26
N ILE A 44 -9.10 -8.46 16.29
CA ILE A 44 -10.05 -7.37 16.53
C ILE A 44 -11.35 -7.96 17.06
N VAL A 45 -11.73 -7.52 18.25
CA VAL A 45 -12.97 -7.95 18.91
C VAL A 45 -13.93 -6.76 18.98
N THR A 46 -15.05 -6.86 18.25
CA THR A 46 -16.13 -5.87 18.29
C THR A 46 -16.66 -5.70 19.71
N GLY A 47 -16.87 -4.46 20.12
CA GLY A 47 -17.34 -4.13 21.47
C GLY A 47 -16.26 -4.15 22.57
N THR A 48 -15.02 -4.56 22.24
CA THR A 48 -13.93 -4.70 23.21
C THR A 48 -12.67 -3.96 22.78
N THR A 49 -12.16 -4.22 21.57
CA THR A 49 -10.92 -3.62 21.09
C THR A 49 -11.03 -2.10 20.97
N THR A 50 -10.08 -1.38 21.54
CA THR A 50 -10.07 0.08 21.58
C THR A 50 -9.27 0.69 20.42
N GLN A 51 -9.49 1.99 20.14
CA GLN A 51 -8.68 2.75 19.17
C GLN A 51 -7.18 2.67 19.46
N LYS A 52 -6.80 2.70 20.75
CA LYS A 52 -5.40 2.61 21.17
C LYS A 52 -4.79 1.26 20.80
N GLU A 53 -5.53 0.18 21.02
CA GLU A 53 -5.08 -1.17 20.65
C GLU A 53 -5.00 -1.33 19.12
N ILE A 54 -5.97 -0.82 18.37
CA ILE A 54 -5.93 -0.77 16.91
C ILE A 54 -4.68 -0.02 16.42
N HIS A 55 -4.38 1.14 17.01
CA HIS A 55 -3.19 1.90 16.65
C HIS A 55 -1.90 1.15 17.01
N THR A 56 -1.88 0.42 18.10
CA THR A 56 -0.73 -0.41 18.49
C THR A 56 -0.52 -1.57 17.52
N MET A 57 -1.58 -2.23 17.07
CA MET A 57 -1.53 -3.37 16.15
C MET A 57 -1.18 -2.96 14.71
N PHE A 58 -1.80 -1.90 14.20
CA PHE A 58 -1.73 -1.54 12.77
C PHE A 58 -0.96 -0.24 12.51
N GLY A 59 -0.64 0.54 13.54
CA GLY A 59 -0.02 1.86 13.41
C GLY A 59 -1.03 2.94 13.04
N SER A 60 -0.53 4.03 12.45
CA SER A 60 -1.39 5.13 12.01
C SER A 60 -2.25 4.71 10.82
N PRO A 61 -3.55 5.01 10.82
CA PRO A 61 -4.41 4.73 9.69
C PRO A 61 -4.02 5.61 8.49
N PHE A 62 -4.27 5.10 7.29
CA PHE A 62 -4.11 5.84 6.04
C PHE A 62 -5.07 7.05 5.99
N LYS A 63 -6.30 6.85 6.46
CA LYS A 63 -7.33 7.87 6.46
C LYS A 63 -8.19 7.79 7.72
N LYS A 64 -8.59 8.94 8.24
CA LYS A 64 -9.58 9.08 9.33
C LYS A 64 -10.78 9.87 8.81
N GLY A 65 -11.96 9.47 9.23
CA GLY A 65 -13.22 10.13 8.84
C GLY A 65 -14.33 9.88 9.85
N VAL A 66 -15.52 10.29 9.46
CA VAL A 66 -16.77 10.04 10.20
C VAL A 66 -17.80 9.47 9.24
N GLN A 67 -18.47 8.41 9.63
CA GLN A 67 -19.55 7.80 8.89
C GLN A 67 -20.73 7.56 9.83
N ASN A 68 -21.90 8.08 9.47
CA ASN A 68 -23.12 7.99 10.31
C ASN A 68 -22.90 8.47 11.76
N GLY A 69 -22.07 9.51 11.95
CA GLY A 69 -21.75 10.04 13.27
C GLY A 69 -20.67 9.29 14.07
N TYR A 70 -20.12 8.21 13.52
CA TYR A 70 -19.08 7.41 14.17
C TYR A 70 -17.71 7.64 13.56
N PRO A 71 -16.64 7.73 14.36
CA PRO A 71 -15.27 7.78 13.85
C PRO A 71 -14.95 6.52 13.04
N VAL A 72 -14.34 6.71 11.88
CA VAL A 72 -13.93 5.61 10.98
C VAL A 72 -12.46 5.77 10.62
N TRP A 73 -11.70 4.70 10.76
CA TRP A 73 -10.32 4.60 10.33
C TRP A 73 -10.21 3.63 9.16
N THR A 74 -9.45 4.05 8.14
CA THR A 74 -9.16 3.22 6.96
C THR A 74 -7.66 2.92 6.93
N TYR A 75 -7.34 1.67 6.74
CA TYR A 75 -6.00 1.16 6.49
C TYR A 75 -5.97 0.61 5.07
N GLU A 76 -4.96 1.01 4.31
CA GLU A 76 -4.77 0.57 2.92
C GLU A 76 -3.35 0.01 2.77
N TYR A 77 -3.22 -1.05 1.99
CA TYR A 77 -1.95 -1.54 1.51
C TYR A 77 -2.09 -1.95 0.05
N ASN A 78 -1.36 -1.27 -0.80
CA ASN A 78 -1.30 -1.56 -2.23
C ASN A 78 0.16 -1.79 -2.63
N PHE A 79 0.42 -2.96 -3.17
CA PHE A 79 1.69 -3.32 -3.76
C PHE A 79 1.49 -3.55 -5.25
N TYR A 80 2.17 -2.77 -6.07
CA TYR A 80 2.13 -2.86 -7.52
C TYR A 80 3.41 -3.49 -8.04
N ASN A 81 3.26 -4.56 -8.82
CA ASN A 81 4.36 -5.28 -9.43
C ASN A 81 4.26 -5.20 -10.96
N SER A 82 5.36 -4.82 -11.61
CA SER A 82 5.45 -4.76 -13.08
C SER A 82 5.16 -6.11 -13.79
N LEU A 83 5.16 -7.22 -13.05
CA LEU A 83 4.82 -8.56 -13.54
C LEU A 83 3.34 -8.94 -13.34
N GLY A 84 2.48 -8.02 -12.85
CA GLY A 84 1.04 -8.20 -12.76
C GLY A 84 0.54 -8.98 -11.53
N ASN A 85 1.34 -9.13 -10.49
CA ASN A 85 0.93 -9.72 -9.21
C ASN A 85 0.68 -8.64 -8.16
N ASP A 86 -0.26 -7.74 -8.45
CA ASP A 86 -0.62 -6.67 -7.54
C ASP A 86 -1.35 -7.22 -6.32
N ILE A 87 -1.02 -6.68 -5.15
CA ILE A 87 -1.68 -7.01 -3.89
C ILE A 87 -2.39 -5.78 -3.39
N THR A 88 -3.69 -5.91 -3.12
CA THR A 88 -4.49 -4.88 -2.48
C THR A 88 -5.12 -5.40 -1.20
N LYS A 89 -5.06 -4.60 -0.14
CA LYS A 89 -5.73 -4.86 1.14
C LYS A 89 -6.30 -3.56 1.66
N ASP A 90 -7.58 -3.58 1.94
CA ASP A 90 -8.30 -2.47 2.54
C ASP A 90 -8.98 -2.95 3.82
N MET A 91 -8.82 -2.19 4.89
CA MET A 91 -9.49 -2.45 6.16
C MET A 91 -10.15 -1.17 6.64
N VAL A 92 -11.43 -1.27 6.96
CA VAL A 92 -12.23 -0.17 7.51
C VAL A 92 -12.70 -0.55 8.90
N ILE A 93 -12.47 0.32 9.87
CA ILE A 93 -12.85 0.13 11.27
C ILE A 93 -13.67 1.32 11.73
N ALA A 94 -14.90 1.09 12.16
CA ALA A 94 -15.74 2.08 12.81
C ALA A 94 -15.68 1.91 14.33
N PHE A 95 -15.66 3.04 15.05
CA PHE A 95 -15.61 3.08 16.50
C PHE A 95 -16.87 3.70 17.08
N ASP A 96 -17.26 3.28 18.27
CA ASP A 96 -18.31 3.93 19.03
C ASP A 96 -17.79 5.23 19.69
N HIS A 97 -18.69 5.95 20.38
CA HIS A 97 -18.36 7.21 21.05
C HIS A 97 -17.37 7.05 22.22
N ARG A 98 -17.15 5.83 22.71
CA ARG A 98 -16.17 5.49 23.74
C ARG A 98 -14.79 5.15 23.14
N GLY A 99 -14.68 5.13 21.80
CA GLY A 99 -13.45 4.74 21.11
C GLY A 99 -13.22 3.23 21.04
N VAL A 100 -14.30 2.44 21.11
CA VAL A 100 -14.26 0.97 21.01
C VAL A 100 -14.76 0.55 19.64
N VAL A 101 -14.19 -0.51 19.07
CA VAL A 101 -14.57 -1.03 17.74
C VAL A 101 -16.06 -1.40 17.75
N LYS A 102 -16.79 -0.76 16.86
CA LYS A 102 -18.23 -1.00 16.61
C LYS A 102 -18.42 -2.00 15.47
N SER A 103 -17.63 -1.88 14.43
CA SER A 103 -17.61 -2.79 13.28
C SER A 103 -16.27 -2.70 12.57
N HIS A 104 -15.90 -3.77 11.89
CA HIS A 104 -14.71 -3.80 11.05
C HIS A 104 -14.94 -4.72 9.86
N GLN A 105 -14.29 -4.41 8.75
CA GLN A 105 -14.26 -5.25 7.57
C GLN A 105 -12.91 -5.16 6.87
N MET A 106 -12.51 -6.22 6.21
CA MET A 106 -11.32 -6.28 5.40
C MET A 106 -11.66 -6.79 4.01
N MET A 107 -11.08 -6.18 2.99
CA MET A 107 -11.15 -6.61 1.60
C MET A 107 -9.72 -6.84 1.09
N THR A 108 -9.54 -7.86 0.28
CA THR A 108 -8.25 -8.15 -0.36
C THR A 108 -8.48 -8.94 -1.64
N ASN A 109 -7.56 -8.78 -2.59
CA ASN A 109 -7.55 -9.55 -3.84
C ASN A 109 -6.68 -10.80 -3.75
N GLN A 110 -6.08 -11.11 -2.57
CA GLN A 110 -5.24 -12.29 -2.44
C GLN A 110 -6.08 -13.57 -2.44
N PRO A 111 -5.70 -14.58 -3.28
CA PRO A 111 -6.35 -15.88 -3.27
C PRO A 111 -6.18 -16.56 -1.90
N GLY A 112 -7.26 -17.08 -1.33
CA GLY A 112 -7.24 -17.78 -0.04
C GLY A 112 -7.35 -16.85 1.18
N ALA A 113 -7.50 -15.55 1.00
CA ALA A 113 -7.92 -14.67 2.07
C ALA A 113 -9.32 -15.09 2.51
N VAL A 114 -9.46 -15.40 3.79
CA VAL A 114 -10.69 -15.89 4.40
C VAL A 114 -11.82 -14.90 4.15
N ASP A 115 -12.92 -15.36 3.55
CA ASP A 115 -14.19 -14.66 3.53
C ASP A 115 -14.68 -14.53 4.98
N ILE A 116 -14.30 -13.45 5.64
CA ILE A 116 -14.71 -13.15 7.03
C ILE A 116 -15.99 -12.35 6.97
N ARG A 117 -17.04 -12.99 6.53
CA ARG A 117 -18.41 -12.56 6.79
C ARG A 117 -18.82 -13.12 8.16
N GLN A 118 -18.63 -12.29 9.16
CA GLN A 118 -19.32 -12.47 10.45
C GLN A 118 -20.10 -11.21 10.76
#